data_14a4978b4ae4ca8a04212383507848c8
#
_entry.id   14a4978b4ae4ca8a04212383507848c8
#
_cell.length_a   1.000
_cell.length_b   1.000
_cell.length_c   1.000
_cell.angle_alpha   90.00
_cell.angle_beta   90.00
_cell.angle_gamma   90.00
#
_symmetry.space_group_name_H-M   'P 1'
#
loop_
_entity.id
_entity.type
_entity.pdbx_description
1 polymer ?
#
loop_
_entity_poly.entity_id
_entity_poly.type
_entity_poly.pdbx_seq_one_letter_code
_entity_poly.pdbx_strand_id
1 'polypeptide(L)'
;MSELIDLLENPSVFGISKLPPRATSWPSKRLSIAPDEFLYDIGDWRLPLDGPWKLHWSPVPEEETGGFEAPAFDDSGWDEIELPANLECAGYGTPIYSNITYPFHCDPPHVMGEPPENWTAWAERNPTGRFRRRFVLPEEWRGRRVVLHFAGVQTAFRLWVNGVFAGYSEDSMGPAEFDVTTLVRAGENVVAAECYKYSSASYLEDQDFWRLSGIFRSVFAYSTAEVFIADAAVTADPESGTVRAEVEVERWDGSLSLELVVRDPSGAIAAQASGGRSLAA
;
A
#
# COMPACT_ATOMS: atom_id res chain seq x y z
N MET A 1 13.50 15.93 -14.02
CA MET A 1 12.67 15.10 -14.95
C MET A 1 13.33 13.77 -15.22
N SER A 2 14.65 13.69 -15.47
CA SER A 2 15.29 12.41 -15.81
C SER A 2 15.10 11.32 -14.74
N GLU A 3 15.45 11.58 -13.48
CA GLU A 3 15.38 10.56 -12.42
C GLU A 3 13.95 10.03 -12.16
N LEU A 4 12.94 10.89 -12.25
CA LEU A 4 11.54 10.47 -12.07
C LEU A 4 11.04 9.67 -13.27
N ILE A 5 11.33 10.13 -14.50
CA ILE A 5 10.94 9.41 -15.71
C ILE A 5 11.69 8.08 -15.77
N ASP A 6 12.99 8.07 -15.46
CA ASP A 6 13.79 6.85 -15.38
C ASP A 6 13.21 5.84 -14.38
N LEU A 7 12.58 6.31 -13.31
CA LEU A 7 11.91 5.45 -12.34
C LEU A 7 10.58 4.90 -12.88
N LEU A 8 9.71 5.79 -13.40
CA LEU A 8 8.38 5.40 -13.91
C LEU A 8 8.42 4.51 -15.15
N GLU A 9 9.51 4.57 -15.92
CA GLU A 9 9.69 3.83 -17.17
C GLU A 9 10.69 2.66 -17.04
N ASN A 10 11.03 2.27 -15.80
CA ASN A 10 11.96 1.17 -15.54
C ASN A 10 11.25 -0.07 -14.99
N PRO A 11 10.92 -1.06 -15.83
CA PRO A 11 10.19 -2.26 -15.40
C PRO A 11 11.01 -3.17 -14.46
N SER A 12 12.30 -2.87 -14.26
CA SER A 12 13.13 -3.59 -13.28
C SER A 12 13.00 -3.04 -11.86
N VAL A 13 12.35 -1.88 -11.68
CA VAL A 13 12.18 -1.20 -10.38
C VAL A 13 10.70 -0.97 -10.11
N PHE A 14 10.00 -2.00 -9.66
CA PHE A 14 8.58 -1.93 -9.28
C PHE A 14 8.37 -1.66 -7.77
N GLY A 15 9.44 -1.47 -7.01
CA GLY A 15 9.38 -1.11 -5.60
C GLY A 15 10.74 -0.71 -5.04
N ILE A 16 10.75 0.31 -4.19
CA ILE A 16 11.92 0.73 -3.40
C ILE A 16 11.48 0.77 -1.95
N SER A 17 12.20 0.09 -1.06
CA SER A 17 11.86 -0.04 0.37
C SER A 17 10.45 -0.58 0.63
N LYS A 18 9.78 -1.13 -0.38
CA LYS A 18 8.52 -1.84 -0.27
C LYS A 18 8.78 -3.19 0.39
N LEU A 19 8.01 -3.51 1.40
CA LEU A 19 8.09 -4.83 2.05
C LEU A 19 7.65 -5.93 1.08
N PRO A 20 8.20 -7.16 1.22
CA PRO A 20 7.74 -8.29 0.43
C PRO A 20 6.24 -8.55 0.59
N PRO A 21 5.56 -9.04 -0.46
CA PRO A 21 4.17 -9.48 -0.33
C PRO A 21 4.07 -10.63 0.68
N ARG A 22 2.99 -10.62 1.45
CA ARG A 22 2.73 -11.61 2.50
C ARG A 22 1.25 -11.94 2.61
N ALA A 23 0.91 -12.98 3.34
CA ALA A 23 -0.47 -13.28 3.67
C ALA A 23 -1.10 -12.12 4.47
N THR A 24 -2.35 -11.82 4.17
CA THR A 24 -3.09 -10.75 4.87
C THR A 24 -3.30 -11.15 6.33
N SER A 25 -2.59 -10.48 7.22
CA SER A 25 -2.69 -10.69 8.66
C SER A 25 -2.39 -9.41 9.42
N TRP A 26 -3.09 -9.20 10.55
CA TRP A 26 -2.93 -8.01 11.39
C TRP A 26 -2.71 -8.43 12.83
N PRO A 27 -1.85 -7.71 13.59
CA PRO A 27 -1.73 -7.92 15.01
C PRO A 27 -3.04 -7.61 15.72
N SER A 28 -3.47 -8.49 16.62
CA SER A 28 -4.64 -8.28 17.47
C SER A 28 -4.32 -8.68 18.91
N LYS A 29 -5.01 -8.05 19.86
CA LYS A 29 -5.03 -8.46 21.27
C LYS A 29 -6.00 -9.63 21.51
N ARG A 30 -6.86 -9.93 20.54
CA ARG A 30 -7.84 -11.00 20.60
C ARG A 30 -7.24 -12.30 20.10
N LEU A 31 -7.57 -13.41 20.78
CA LEU A 31 -7.11 -14.76 20.40
C LEU A 31 -7.97 -15.41 19.29
N SER A 32 -9.12 -14.84 19.01
CA SER A 32 -10.02 -15.34 17.96
C SER A 32 -10.83 -14.21 17.38
N ILE A 33 -11.20 -14.36 16.14
CA ILE A 33 -12.01 -13.43 15.35
C ILE A 33 -13.26 -14.19 14.93
N ALA A 34 -14.44 -13.57 15.02
CA ALA A 34 -15.66 -14.17 14.54
C ALA A 34 -15.63 -14.26 13.00
N PRO A 35 -16.21 -15.31 12.39
CA PRO A 35 -16.17 -15.51 10.94
C PRO A 35 -16.81 -14.39 10.11
N ASP A 36 -17.68 -13.59 10.72
CA ASP A 36 -18.38 -12.45 10.12
C ASP A 36 -17.73 -11.10 10.38
N GLU A 37 -16.64 -11.07 11.16
CA GLU A 37 -15.85 -9.84 11.36
C GLU A 37 -14.94 -9.58 10.15
N PHE A 38 -15.05 -8.37 9.59
CA PHE A 38 -14.18 -7.95 8.50
C PHE A 38 -12.74 -7.77 8.99
N LEU A 39 -11.77 -8.38 8.29
CA LEU A 39 -10.34 -8.29 8.65
C LEU A 39 -9.85 -6.85 8.80
N TYR A 40 -10.38 -5.92 8.01
CA TYR A 40 -10.01 -4.50 8.06
C TYR A 40 -10.57 -3.76 9.28
N ASP A 41 -11.60 -4.28 9.94
CA ASP A 41 -12.20 -3.69 11.15
C ASP A 41 -11.56 -4.22 12.44
N ILE A 42 -10.71 -5.24 12.31
CA ILE A 42 -10.07 -5.92 13.43
C ILE A 42 -8.66 -5.39 13.60
N GLY A 43 -8.44 -4.50 14.54
CA GLY A 43 -7.07 -4.06 14.74
C GLY A 43 -6.88 -3.16 15.95
N ASP A 44 -6.63 -3.78 17.10
CA ASP A 44 -6.16 -3.06 18.27
C ASP A 44 -4.84 -2.32 18.03
N TRP A 45 -4.09 -2.72 16.99
CA TRP A 45 -2.82 -2.15 16.60
C TRP A 45 -2.87 -1.53 15.21
N ARG A 46 -4.03 -0.97 14.85
CA ARG A 46 -4.26 -0.31 13.57
C ARG A 46 -4.73 1.13 13.77
N LEU A 47 -4.19 2.04 13.00
CA LEU A 47 -4.57 3.46 12.93
C LEU A 47 -5.10 3.75 11.53
N PRO A 48 -6.40 3.93 11.32
CA PRO A 48 -6.97 4.30 10.04
C PRO A 48 -6.44 5.67 9.58
N LEU A 49 -6.11 5.76 8.30
CA LEU A 49 -5.73 7.00 7.63
C LEU A 49 -6.69 7.30 6.45
N ASP A 50 -7.83 6.62 6.37
CA ASP A 50 -8.94 6.97 5.48
C ASP A 50 -9.60 8.28 5.94
N GLY A 51 -10.30 8.97 5.03
CA GLY A 51 -10.94 10.25 5.30
C GLY A 51 -10.22 11.42 4.63
N PRO A 52 -10.23 12.64 5.21
CA PRO A 52 -9.74 13.83 4.51
C PRO A 52 -8.23 13.86 4.36
N TRP A 53 -7.77 14.11 3.13
CA TRP A 53 -6.39 14.39 2.76
C TRP A 53 -6.30 15.70 2.00
N LYS A 54 -5.20 16.42 2.12
CA LYS A 54 -4.87 17.53 1.23
C LYS A 54 -4.41 16.97 -0.11
N LEU A 55 -4.86 17.62 -1.20
CA LEU A 55 -4.58 17.24 -2.59
C LEU A 55 -4.11 18.43 -3.40
N HIS A 56 -3.02 18.25 -4.12
CA HIS A 56 -2.62 19.08 -5.25
C HIS A 56 -2.56 18.19 -6.50
N TRP A 57 -3.40 18.50 -7.49
CA TRP A 57 -3.45 17.76 -8.75
C TRP A 57 -2.76 18.54 -9.87
N SER A 58 -2.03 17.84 -10.73
CA SER A 58 -1.36 18.38 -11.90
C SER A 58 -1.63 17.48 -13.12
N PRO A 59 -1.84 18.06 -14.33
CA PRO A 59 -2.06 17.28 -15.56
C PRO A 59 -0.80 16.55 -16.05
N VAL A 60 0.36 16.92 -15.53
CA VAL A 60 1.67 16.32 -15.85
C VAL A 60 2.49 16.20 -14.57
N PRO A 61 3.45 15.27 -14.51
CA PRO A 61 4.40 15.22 -13.39
C PRO A 61 5.21 16.52 -13.33
N GLU A 62 5.30 17.09 -12.14
CA GLU A 62 6.17 18.25 -11.91
C GLU A 62 7.57 17.77 -11.54
N GLU A 63 8.61 18.40 -12.09
CA GLU A 63 10.00 17.98 -11.88
C GLU A 63 10.47 18.11 -10.44
N GLU A 64 10.01 19.18 -9.79
CA GLU A 64 10.38 19.47 -8.41
C GLU A 64 9.20 19.15 -7.50
N THR A 65 9.49 18.50 -6.39
CA THR A 65 8.48 18.24 -5.36
C THR A 65 7.99 19.53 -4.70
N GLY A 66 8.74 20.64 -4.87
CA GLY A 66 8.46 21.92 -4.21
C GLY A 66 8.58 21.85 -2.68
N GLY A 67 9.12 20.75 -2.15
CA GLY A 67 9.25 20.51 -0.71
C GLY A 67 7.93 20.13 -0.04
N PHE A 68 6.92 19.69 -0.81
CA PHE A 68 5.59 19.35 -0.26
C PHE A 68 5.64 18.21 0.75
N GLU A 69 6.65 17.38 0.72
CA GLU A 69 6.89 16.29 1.65
C GLU A 69 7.29 16.77 3.05
N ALA A 70 7.79 18.01 3.16
CA ALA A 70 8.28 18.55 4.42
C ALA A 70 7.14 18.81 5.42
N PRO A 71 7.34 18.53 6.73
CA PRO A 71 6.31 18.77 7.74
C PRO A 71 5.87 20.24 7.86
N ALA A 72 6.76 21.17 7.56
CA ALA A 72 6.52 22.61 7.65
C ALA A 72 5.92 23.21 6.37
N PHE A 73 5.69 22.41 5.34
CA PHE A 73 5.07 22.89 4.10
C PHE A 73 3.65 23.41 4.36
N ASP A 74 3.32 24.56 3.78
CA ASP A 74 1.98 25.15 3.87
C ASP A 74 1.09 24.59 2.77
N ASP A 75 0.23 23.66 3.15
CA ASP A 75 -0.78 23.03 2.29
C ASP A 75 -2.18 23.64 2.44
N SER A 76 -2.29 24.83 3.05
CA SER A 76 -3.58 25.49 3.28
C SER A 76 -4.32 25.87 2.01
N GLY A 77 -3.60 26.11 0.91
CA GLY A 77 -4.15 26.40 -0.41
C GLY A 77 -4.48 25.16 -1.26
N TRP A 78 -4.24 23.95 -0.75
CA TRP A 78 -4.55 22.73 -1.44
C TRP A 78 -6.02 22.34 -1.27
N ASP A 79 -6.55 21.62 -2.26
CA ASP A 79 -7.87 21.02 -2.15
C ASP A 79 -7.92 19.98 -1.03
N GLU A 80 -9.12 19.51 -0.74
CA GLU A 80 -9.35 18.38 0.17
C GLU A 80 -10.11 17.28 -0.54
N ILE A 81 -9.66 16.03 -0.36
CA ILE A 81 -10.25 14.84 -0.93
C ILE A 81 -10.48 13.79 0.16
N GLU A 82 -11.64 13.13 0.12
CA GLU A 82 -11.94 11.99 0.99
C GLU A 82 -11.35 10.71 0.39
N LEU A 83 -10.40 10.08 1.09
CA LEU A 83 -9.84 8.79 0.70
C LEU A 83 -10.56 7.63 1.41
N PRO A 84 -10.68 6.46 0.74
CA PRO A 84 -10.16 6.12 -0.60
C PRO A 84 -10.96 6.74 -1.74
N ALA A 85 -10.28 7.15 -2.82
CA ALA A 85 -10.91 7.74 -3.99
C ALA A 85 -10.11 7.51 -5.28
N ASN A 86 -10.82 7.40 -6.40
CA ASN A 86 -10.23 7.63 -7.71
C ASN A 86 -10.28 9.13 -8.02
N LEU A 87 -9.17 9.71 -8.47
CA LEU A 87 -9.05 11.14 -8.74
C LEU A 87 -10.09 11.61 -9.77
N GLU A 88 -10.27 10.87 -10.84
CA GLU A 88 -11.21 11.20 -11.90
C GLU A 88 -12.68 11.18 -11.43
N CYS A 89 -13.02 10.27 -10.53
CA CYS A 89 -14.34 10.22 -9.91
C CYS A 89 -14.58 11.38 -8.94
N ALA A 90 -13.52 11.93 -8.38
CA ALA A 90 -13.55 13.11 -7.53
C ALA A 90 -13.48 14.43 -8.31
N GLY A 91 -13.39 14.38 -9.66
CA GLY A 91 -13.39 15.56 -10.54
C GLY A 91 -12.00 16.04 -10.94
N TYR A 92 -10.95 15.30 -10.70
CA TYR A 92 -9.58 15.62 -11.06
C TYR A 92 -9.11 14.80 -12.27
N GLY A 93 -8.92 15.45 -13.40
CA GLY A 93 -8.55 14.81 -14.65
C GLY A 93 -9.73 14.16 -15.38
N THR A 94 -9.42 13.48 -16.47
CA THR A 94 -10.41 12.90 -17.38
C THR A 94 -10.47 11.40 -17.21
N PRO A 95 -11.65 10.80 -16.91
CA PRO A 95 -11.81 9.36 -16.95
C PRO A 95 -11.75 8.88 -18.40
N ILE A 96 -10.84 7.94 -18.68
CA ILE A 96 -10.62 7.39 -20.02
C ILE A 96 -11.01 5.92 -20.00
N TYR A 97 -11.79 5.48 -20.98
CA TYR A 97 -12.03 4.08 -21.26
C TYR A 97 -11.38 3.68 -22.57
N SER A 98 -10.55 2.66 -22.53
CA SER A 98 -10.00 2.02 -23.73
C SER A 98 -9.71 0.55 -23.43
N ASN A 99 -10.17 -0.36 -24.32
CA ASN A 99 -10.02 -1.81 -24.12
C ASN A 99 -8.87 -2.43 -24.93
N ILE A 100 -8.39 -1.75 -25.98
CA ILE A 100 -7.34 -2.28 -26.88
C ILE A 100 -6.21 -1.29 -27.15
N THR A 101 -6.37 -0.03 -26.78
CA THR A 101 -5.35 1.01 -27.03
C THR A 101 -4.94 1.64 -25.71
N TYR A 102 -3.64 1.88 -25.57
CA TYR A 102 -3.14 2.67 -24.45
C TYR A 102 -3.52 4.13 -24.63
N PRO A 103 -3.80 4.88 -23.54
CA PRO A 103 -4.11 6.31 -23.61
C PRO A 103 -2.87 7.17 -23.86
N PHE A 104 -1.68 6.60 -23.89
CA PHE A 104 -0.39 7.21 -24.18
C PHE A 104 0.25 6.55 -25.43
N HIS A 105 1.32 7.13 -25.95
CA HIS A 105 2.05 6.55 -27.09
C HIS A 105 2.64 5.19 -26.69
N CYS A 106 2.24 4.13 -27.42
CA CYS A 106 2.67 2.76 -27.13
C CYS A 106 4.12 2.52 -27.60
N ASP A 107 5.05 2.57 -26.66
CA ASP A 107 6.48 2.28 -26.85
C ASP A 107 7.06 1.72 -25.51
N PRO A 108 6.74 0.45 -25.18
CA PRO A 108 7.15 -0.12 -23.88
C PRO A 108 8.67 -0.05 -23.67
N PRO A 109 9.14 0.35 -22.45
CA PRO A 109 8.35 0.62 -21.24
C PRO A 109 7.90 2.09 -21.07
N HIS A 110 8.05 2.93 -22.10
CA HIS A 110 7.85 4.37 -22.04
C HIS A 110 6.37 4.75 -21.99
N VAL A 111 6.00 5.61 -21.03
CA VAL A 111 4.63 6.13 -20.83
C VAL A 111 4.56 7.65 -20.99
N MET A 112 5.72 8.33 -21.05
CA MET A 112 5.84 9.77 -21.18
C MET A 112 6.04 10.26 -22.62
N GLY A 113 6.00 9.33 -23.61
CA GLY A 113 6.08 9.66 -25.02
C GLY A 113 4.94 10.59 -25.46
N GLU A 114 5.21 11.42 -26.48
CA GLU A 114 4.26 12.42 -26.96
C GLU A 114 3.10 11.77 -27.72
N PRO A 115 1.86 11.86 -27.21
CA PRO A 115 0.70 11.27 -27.85
C PRO A 115 0.20 12.17 -29.01
N PRO A 116 -0.70 11.69 -29.87
CA PRO A 116 -1.39 12.53 -30.85
C PRO A 116 -2.13 13.70 -30.18
N GLU A 117 -2.10 14.88 -30.81
CA GLU A 117 -2.71 16.12 -30.28
C GLU A 117 -4.21 16.01 -29.97
N ASN A 118 -4.92 15.12 -30.65
CA ASN A 118 -6.35 14.91 -30.46
C ASN A 118 -6.68 13.91 -29.33
N TRP A 119 -5.67 13.39 -28.62
CA TRP A 119 -5.89 12.54 -27.48
C TRP A 119 -5.96 13.36 -26.18
N THR A 120 -6.73 12.87 -25.20
CA THR A 120 -6.78 13.48 -23.85
C THR A 120 -5.37 13.57 -23.23
N ALA A 121 -4.57 12.56 -23.43
CA ALA A 121 -3.19 12.49 -22.95
C ALA A 121 -2.25 13.58 -23.51
N TRP A 122 -2.66 14.33 -24.55
CA TRP A 122 -1.90 15.49 -25.01
C TRP A 122 -1.81 16.58 -23.95
N ALA A 123 -2.94 16.89 -23.31
CA ALA A 123 -3.02 17.90 -22.26
C ALA A 123 -2.78 17.31 -20.86
N GLU A 124 -3.16 16.04 -20.65
CA GLU A 124 -3.03 15.32 -19.40
C GLU A 124 -2.04 14.15 -19.59
N ARG A 125 -0.75 14.46 -19.80
CA ARG A 125 0.23 13.47 -20.27
C ARG A 125 0.48 12.34 -19.29
N ASN A 126 0.57 12.64 -18.02
CA ASN A 126 0.62 11.67 -16.92
C ASN A 126 0.11 12.37 -15.64
N PRO A 127 -1.21 12.50 -15.49
CA PRO A 127 -1.79 13.18 -14.34
C PRO A 127 -1.22 12.68 -13.02
N THR A 128 -0.91 13.62 -12.14
CA THR A 128 -0.23 13.36 -10.88
C THR A 128 -1.00 13.99 -9.74
N GLY A 129 -1.26 13.21 -8.70
CA GLY A 129 -1.85 13.67 -7.44
C GLY A 129 -0.81 13.68 -6.33
N ARG A 130 -0.61 14.83 -5.69
CA ARG A 130 0.17 14.97 -4.46
C ARG A 130 -0.77 15.00 -3.28
N PHE A 131 -0.62 14.06 -2.38
CA PHE A 131 -1.48 13.86 -1.22
C PHE A 131 -0.68 14.13 0.05
N ARG A 132 -1.33 14.76 1.04
CA ARG A 132 -0.74 14.99 2.37
C ARG A 132 -1.76 14.74 3.46
N ARG A 133 -1.30 14.13 4.56
CA ARG A 133 -2.10 13.98 5.77
C ARG A 133 -1.25 14.10 7.03
N ARG A 134 -1.79 14.78 8.03
CA ARG A 134 -1.25 14.77 9.40
C ARG A 134 -1.91 13.65 10.19
N PHE A 135 -1.14 12.97 11.01
CA PHE A 135 -1.65 11.93 11.90
C PHE A 135 -0.84 11.86 13.20
N VAL A 136 -1.45 11.32 14.24
CA VAL A 136 -0.83 11.18 15.56
C VAL A 136 -0.75 9.70 15.89
N LEU A 137 0.46 9.23 16.20
CA LEU A 137 0.63 7.85 16.65
C LEU A 137 0.10 7.67 18.08
N PRO A 138 -0.60 6.56 18.35
CA PRO A 138 -0.98 6.20 19.72
C PRO A 138 0.25 6.06 20.63
N GLU A 139 0.14 6.52 21.87
CA GLU A 139 1.25 6.49 22.84
C GLU A 139 1.74 5.07 23.13
N GLU A 140 0.84 4.09 23.09
CA GLU A 140 1.15 2.67 23.27
C GLU A 140 1.98 2.05 22.13
N TRP A 141 2.17 2.77 21.01
CA TRP A 141 3.03 2.33 19.91
C TRP A 141 4.51 2.73 20.10
N ARG A 142 4.83 3.43 21.18
CA ARG A 142 6.21 3.83 21.47
C ARG A 142 7.13 2.61 21.55
N GLY A 143 8.22 2.64 20.78
CA GLY A 143 9.20 1.55 20.72
C GLY A 143 8.75 0.31 19.97
N ARG A 144 7.60 0.35 19.32
CA ARG A 144 7.11 -0.74 18.47
C ARG A 144 7.45 -0.48 17.00
N ARG A 145 7.42 -1.53 16.20
CA ARG A 145 7.49 -1.42 14.74
C ARG A 145 6.22 -0.75 14.20
N VAL A 146 6.37 0.12 13.23
CA VAL A 146 5.26 0.82 12.56
C VAL A 146 5.38 0.63 11.06
N VAL A 147 4.30 0.16 10.44
CA VAL A 147 4.19 -0.05 8.99
C VAL A 147 3.05 0.77 8.45
N LEU A 148 3.28 1.49 7.34
CA LEU A 148 2.22 2.08 6.53
C LEU A 148 1.76 1.08 5.48
N HIS A 149 0.45 0.90 5.38
CA HIS A 149 -0.22 0.03 4.43
C HIS A 149 -1.12 0.85 3.50
N PHE A 150 -0.85 0.73 2.21
CA PHE A 150 -1.71 1.23 1.13
C PHE A 150 -2.33 0.01 0.44
N ALA A 151 -3.62 -0.20 0.59
CA ALA A 151 -4.29 -1.39 0.07
C ALA A 151 -4.44 -1.39 -1.47
N GLY A 152 -4.29 -0.24 -2.11
CA GLY A 152 -4.25 -0.09 -3.56
C GLY A 152 -4.07 1.36 -3.98
N VAL A 153 -3.10 1.59 -4.86
CA VAL A 153 -2.78 2.90 -5.46
C VAL A 153 -2.51 2.70 -6.95
N GLN A 154 -3.17 3.44 -7.80
CA GLN A 154 -3.07 3.28 -9.27
C GLN A 154 -2.35 4.49 -9.87
N THR A 155 -1.26 4.29 -10.68
CA THR A 155 -0.55 3.03 -10.96
C THR A 155 0.77 2.93 -10.20
N ALA A 156 1.41 4.05 -9.91
CA ALA A 156 2.66 4.13 -9.18
C ALA A 156 2.63 5.28 -8.18
N PHE A 157 3.40 5.18 -7.11
CA PHE A 157 3.53 6.29 -6.18
C PHE A 157 4.87 6.31 -5.44
N ARG A 158 5.30 7.52 -5.09
CA ARG A 158 6.40 7.80 -4.16
C ARG A 158 5.81 8.15 -2.80
N LEU A 159 6.48 7.76 -1.74
CA LEU A 159 6.04 7.95 -0.35
C LEU A 159 7.10 8.65 0.48
N TRP A 160 6.68 9.60 1.31
CA TRP A 160 7.50 10.25 2.33
C TRP A 160 6.80 10.25 3.69
N VAL A 161 7.60 10.18 4.73
CA VAL A 161 7.15 10.37 6.10
C VAL A 161 8.03 11.41 6.78
N ASN A 162 7.42 12.46 7.30
CA ASN A 162 8.12 13.58 7.95
C ASN A 162 9.22 14.21 7.07
N GLY A 163 9.03 14.25 5.76
CA GLY A 163 9.96 14.81 4.79
C GLY A 163 11.06 13.86 4.33
N VAL A 164 11.10 12.65 4.86
CA VAL A 164 12.09 11.63 4.48
C VAL A 164 11.45 10.64 3.50
N PHE A 165 12.12 10.37 2.40
CA PHE A 165 11.67 9.37 1.42
C PHE A 165 11.55 8.00 2.08
N ALA A 166 10.35 7.42 2.02
CA ALA A 166 10.02 6.14 2.61
C ALA A 166 10.02 5.01 1.58
N GLY A 167 9.73 5.31 0.31
CA GLY A 167 9.77 4.31 -0.74
C GLY A 167 8.95 4.62 -1.97
N TYR A 168 8.91 3.64 -2.86
CA TYR A 168 8.19 3.64 -4.14
C TYR A 168 7.47 2.32 -4.36
N SER A 169 6.34 2.35 -5.03
CA SER A 169 5.62 1.13 -5.45
C SER A 169 4.94 1.34 -6.80
N GLU A 170 5.06 0.33 -7.65
CA GLU A 170 4.11 -0.02 -8.72
C GLU A 170 3.27 -1.23 -8.26
N ASP A 171 2.31 -1.70 -9.06
CA ASP A 171 1.30 -2.72 -8.73
C ASP A 171 0.04 -2.11 -8.10
N SER A 172 -0.91 -1.76 -8.99
CA SER A 172 -2.14 -1.07 -8.59
C SER A 172 -3.04 -1.88 -7.68
N MET A 173 -3.11 -3.19 -7.89
CA MET A 173 -4.12 -4.04 -7.25
C MET A 173 -3.62 -4.75 -5.99
N GLY A 174 -2.31 -4.88 -5.85
CA GLY A 174 -1.66 -5.41 -4.67
C GLY A 174 -1.44 -4.35 -3.59
N PRO A 175 -1.38 -4.74 -2.32
CA PRO A 175 -1.02 -3.81 -1.26
C PRO A 175 0.45 -3.42 -1.30
N ALA A 176 0.74 -2.18 -0.92
CA ALA A 176 2.09 -1.69 -0.71
C ALA A 176 2.31 -1.39 0.78
N GLU A 177 3.32 -2.03 1.37
CA GLU A 177 3.68 -1.86 2.78
C GLU A 177 5.09 -1.29 2.92
N PHE A 178 5.25 -0.33 3.85
CA PHE A 178 6.53 0.33 4.11
C PHE A 178 6.81 0.37 5.61
N ASP A 179 7.96 -0.14 6.02
CA ASP A 179 8.42 0.01 7.41
C ASP A 179 8.89 1.44 7.65
N VAL A 180 8.13 2.17 8.42
CA VAL A 180 8.39 3.58 8.73
C VAL A 180 8.81 3.80 10.17
N THR A 181 9.19 2.74 10.88
CA THR A 181 9.53 2.76 12.30
C THR A 181 10.56 3.83 12.65
N THR A 182 11.57 4.01 11.82
CA THR A 182 12.64 5.00 12.04
C THR A 182 12.28 6.42 11.56
N LEU A 183 11.19 6.55 10.82
CA LEU A 183 10.74 7.81 10.21
C LEU A 183 9.65 8.51 11.03
N VAL A 184 8.88 7.73 11.80
CA VAL A 184 7.83 8.26 12.66
C VAL A 184 8.36 8.68 14.03
N ARG A 185 7.62 9.58 14.67
CA ARG A 185 7.93 10.09 16.01
C ARG A 185 6.70 10.10 16.90
N ALA A 186 6.90 10.21 18.21
CA ALA A 186 5.80 10.44 19.14
C ALA A 186 5.10 11.76 18.81
N GLY A 187 3.77 11.78 18.87
CA GLY A 187 2.97 12.93 18.52
C GLY A 187 2.66 13.03 17.02
N GLU A 188 2.62 14.25 16.50
CA GLU A 188 2.22 14.53 15.13
C GLU A 188 3.28 14.11 14.10
N ASN A 189 2.81 13.43 13.06
CA ASN A 189 3.55 13.02 11.89
C ASN A 189 2.85 13.50 10.62
N VAL A 190 3.60 13.58 9.52
CA VAL A 190 3.09 13.89 8.20
C VAL A 190 3.42 12.73 7.27
N VAL A 191 2.42 12.20 6.59
CA VAL A 191 2.58 11.34 5.42
C VAL A 191 2.31 12.16 4.17
N ALA A 192 3.17 12.00 3.15
CA ALA A 192 3.01 12.60 1.85
C ALA A 192 3.20 11.53 0.78
N ALA A 193 2.33 11.52 -0.23
CA ALA A 193 2.40 10.60 -1.36
C ALA A 193 2.24 11.36 -2.66
N GLU A 194 2.96 10.94 -3.69
CA GLU A 194 2.83 11.46 -5.05
C GLU A 194 2.49 10.31 -5.98
N CYS A 195 1.25 10.30 -6.48
CA CYS A 195 0.69 9.22 -7.28
C CYS A 195 0.65 9.61 -8.74
N TYR A 196 1.09 8.69 -9.61
CA TYR A 196 1.16 8.84 -11.06
C TYR A 196 0.13 7.95 -11.74
N LYS A 197 -0.55 8.49 -12.76
CA LYS A 197 -1.57 7.74 -13.50
C LYS A 197 -0.97 6.62 -14.34
N TYR A 198 0.24 6.84 -14.88
CA TYR A 198 0.90 5.87 -15.76
C TYR A 198 2.33 5.60 -15.31
N SER A 199 2.73 4.34 -15.43
CA SER A 199 4.09 3.85 -15.22
C SER A 199 4.36 2.66 -16.15
N SER A 200 5.55 2.10 -16.10
CA SER A 200 5.89 0.88 -16.85
C SER A 200 4.94 -0.29 -16.54
N ALA A 201 4.40 -0.36 -15.32
CA ALA A 201 3.39 -1.34 -14.92
C ALA A 201 2.08 -1.21 -15.71
N SER A 202 1.75 -0.02 -16.22
CA SER A 202 0.54 0.18 -17.03
C SER A 202 0.46 -0.73 -18.24
N TYR A 203 1.59 -1.17 -18.80
CA TYR A 203 1.62 -2.14 -19.90
C TYR A 203 1.23 -3.55 -19.48
N LEU A 204 1.43 -3.93 -18.23
CA LEU A 204 1.07 -5.23 -17.67
C LEU A 204 -0.32 -5.22 -17.03
N GLU A 205 -0.74 -4.07 -16.54
CA GLU A 205 -2.00 -3.88 -15.82
C GLU A 205 -3.14 -3.41 -16.74
N ASP A 206 -2.86 -3.29 -18.03
CA ASP A 206 -3.85 -2.85 -19.02
C ASP A 206 -4.93 -3.92 -19.22
N GLN A 207 -6.07 -3.67 -18.58
CA GLN A 207 -7.27 -4.50 -18.64
C GLN A 207 -8.38 -3.75 -19.40
N ASP A 208 -9.44 -4.46 -19.77
CA ASP A 208 -10.65 -3.86 -20.33
C ASP A 208 -11.46 -3.15 -19.24
N PHE A 209 -10.98 -1.99 -18.78
CA PHE A 209 -11.61 -1.19 -17.75
C PHE A 209 -11.22 0.30 -17.86
N TRP A 210 -11.83 1.13 -17.00
CA TRP A 210 -11.54 2.55 -16.94
C TRP A 210 -10.11 2.84 -16.46
N ARG A 211 -9.44 3.79 -17.13
CA ARG A 211 -8.12 4.32 -16.72
C ARG A 211 -8.33 5.37 -15.65
N LEU A 212 -8.36 4.94 -14.42
CA LEU A 212 -8.48 5.78 -13.24
C LEU A 212 -7.14 5.86 -12.51
N SER A 213 -7.04 6.75 -11.52
CA SER A 213 -5.81 6.95 -10.74
C SER A 213 -6.11 7.36 -9.30
N GLY A 214 -5.09 7.39 -8.47
CA GLY A 214 -5.18 7.80 -7.08
C GLY A 214 -5.14 6.68 -6.06
N ILE A 215 -5.38 7.02 -4.81
CA ILE A 215 -5.39 6.10 -3.67
C ILE A 215 -6.81 5.56 -3.53
N PHE A 216 -7.13 4.47 -4.21
CA PHE A 216 -8.51 3.99 -4.37
C PHE A 216 -8.94 2.92 -3.37
N ARG A 217 -8.02 2.47 -2.52
CA ARG A 217 -8.31 1.59 -1.37
C ARG A 217 -7.77 2.18 -0.09
N SER A 218 -8.20 1.58 1.03
CA SER A 218 -7.87 2.06 2.38
C SER A 218 -6.38 2.25 2.63
N VAL A 219 -6.06 3.28 3.39
CA VAL A 219 -4.73 3.57 3.94
C VAL A 219 -4.79 3.48 5.45
N PHE A 220 -3.83 2.81 6.06
CA PHE A 220 -3.69 2.77 7.50
C PHE A 220 -2.25 2.52 7.94
N ALA A 221 -1.92 2.88 9.16
CA ALA A 221 -0.74 2.38 9.84
C ALA A 221 -1.11 1.19 10.71
N TYR A 222 -0.18 0.24 10.88
CA TYR A 222 -0.30 -0.77 11.91
C TYR A 222 1.02 -0.95 12.66
N SER A 223 0.92 -1.51 13.87
CA SER A 223 2.08 -1.70 14.74
C SER A 223 2.22 -3.15 15.14
N THR A 224 3.44 -3.68 15.05
CA THR A 224 3.77 -5.01 15.56
C THR A 224 4.67 -4.93 16.80
N ALA A 225 4.75 -6.02 17.55
CA ALA A 225 5.82 -6.22 18.54
C ALA A 225 7.16 -6.37 17.81
N GLU A 226 8.25 -6.42 18.56
CA GLU A 226 9.59 -6.66 18.00
C GLU A 226 9.70 -8.06 17.38
N VAL A 227 9.16 -9.06 18.06
CA VAL A 227 8.98 -10.41 17.54
C VAL A 227 7.55 -10.53 17.03
N PHE A 228 7.37 -10.87 15.77
CA PHE A 228 6.05 -10.97 15.15
C PHE A 228 6.03 -12.00 14.02
N ILE A 229 4.84 -12.48 13.68
CA ILE A 229 4.61 -13.31 12.51
C ILE A 229 4.68 -12.42 11.28
N ALA A 230 5.70 -12.62 10.45
CA ALA A 230 5.90 -11.87 9.21
C ALA A 230 5.02 -12.40 8.08
N ASP A 231 4.94 -13.73 7.97
CA ASP A 231 4.09 -14.39 6.98
C ASP A 231 3.55 -15.72 7.51
N ALA A 232 2.46 -16.20 6.94
CA ALA A 232 1.87 -17.50 7.25
C ALA A 232 1.18 -18.09 6.02
N ALA A 233 1.77 -19.14 5.45
CA ALA A 233 1.18 -19.89 4.36
C ALA A 233 0.49 -21.14 4.91
N VAL A 234 -0.83 -21.24 4.72
CA VAL A 234 -1.63 -22.38 5.17
C VAL A 234 -2.14 -23.16 3.96
N THR A 235 -1.87 -24.44 3.95
CA THR A 235 -2.38 -25.38 2.94
C THR A 235 -3.19 -26.47 3.61
N ALA A 236 -4.28 -26.87 2.98
CA ALA A 236 -5.13 -27.96 3.44
C ALA A 236 -5.35 -28.96 2.31
N ASP A 237 -5.18 -30.23 2.63
CA ASP A 237 -5.50 -31.36 1.75
C ASP A 237 -6.82 -32.00 2.19
N PRO A 238 -7.90 -31.85 1.41
CA PRO A 238 -9.21 -32.39 1.77
C PRO A 238 -9.27 -33.92 1.70
N GLU A 239 -8.37 -34.57 0.93
CA GLU A 239 -8.39 -36.04 0.81
C GLU A 239 -7.75 -36.70 2.03
N SER A 240 -6.63 -36.17 2.50
CA SER A 240 -5.94 -36.71 3.69
C SER A 240 -6.41 -36.07 5.00
N GLY A 241 -7.10 -34.95 4.95
CA GLY A 241 -7.46 -34.15 6.12
C GLY A 241 -6.27 -33.44 6.76
N THR A 242 -5.13 -33.34 6.06
CA THR A 242 -3.91 -32.71 6.57
C THR A 242 -3.97 -31.20 6.41
N VAL A 243 -3.65 -30.46 7.47
CA VAL A 243 -3.43 -29.00 7.43
C VAL A 243 -1.97 -28.73 7.73
N ARG A 244 -1.31 -27.98 6.84
CA ARG A 244 0.08 -27.54 7.00
C ARG A 244 0.12 -26.03 7.08
N ALA A 245 0.85 -25.48 8.04
CA ALA A 245 1.17 -24.06 8.13
C ALA A 245 2.69 -23.86 8.09
N GLU A 246 3.14 -23.00 7.18
CA GLU A 246 4.51 -22.47 7.14
C GLU A 246 4.45 -21.05 7.66
N VAL A 247 5.12 -20.79 8.78
CA VAL A 247 5.04 -19.50 9.49
C VAL A 247 6.43 -18.89 9.57
N GLU A 248 6.58 -17.69 9.02
CA GLU A 248 7.78 -16.89 9.14
C GLU A 248 7.65 -15.96 10.34
N VAL A 249 8.62 -16.04 11.26
CA VAL A 249 8.66 -15.21 12.47
C VAL A 249 9.92 -14.36 12.45
N GLU A 250 9.73 -13.05 12.41
CA GLU A 250 10.84 -12.11 12.46
C GLU A 250 11.40 -11.96 13.88
N ARG A 251 12.74 -11.83 13.94
CA ARG A 251 13.51 -11.64 15.17
C ARG A 251 13.28 -12.70 16.25
N TRP A 252 13.01 -13.92 15.83
CA TRP A 252 12.82 -15.04 16.75
C TRP A 252 14.08 -15.31 17.59
N ASP A 253 13.96 -15.17 18.90
CA ASP A 253 15.03 -15.38 19.88
C ASP A 253 14.93 -16.72 20.65
N GLY A 254 13.89 -17.49 20.38
CA GLY A 254 13.62 -18.77 21.04
C GLY A 254 12.85 -18.65 22.36
N SER A 255 12.49 -17.44 22.80
CA SER A 255 11.76 -17.22 24.05
C SER A 255 10.26 -17.47 23.94
N LEU A 256 9.73 -17.52 22.70
CA LEU A 256 8.32 -17.71 22.40
C LEU A 256 8.05 -19.10 21.84
N SER A 257 6.85 -19.60 22.02
CA SER A 257 6.33 -20.80 21.38
C SER A 257 5.30 -20.42 20.31
N LEU A 258 5.32 -21.18 19.21
CA LEU A 258 4.29 -21.10 18.18
C LEU A 258 3.26 -22.19 18.43
N GLU A 259 1.98 -21.83 18.39
CA GLU A 259 0.87 -22.76 18.49
C GLU A 259 -0.01 -22.66 17.25
N LEU A 260 -0.32 -23.79 16.63
CA LEU A 260 -1.29 -23.93 15.56
C LEU A 260 -2.54 -24.63 16.10
N VAL A 261 -3.68 -23.98 15.96
CA VAL A 261 -4.98 -24.54 16.38
C VAL A 261 -5.93 -24.51 15.19
N VAL A 262 -6.43 -25.68 14.81
CA VAL A 262 -7.48 -25.84 13.80
C VAL A 262 -8.82 -26.03 14.53
N ARG A 263 -9.81 -25.20 14.20
CA ARG A 263 -11.14 -25.27 14.77
C ARG A 263 -12.16 -25.66 13.71
N ASP A 264 -13.15 -26.43 14.10
CA ASP A 264 -14.32 -26.71 13.27
C ASP A 264 -15.29 -25.51 13.23
N PRO A 265 -16.34 -25.54 12.38
CA PRO A 265 -17.34 -24.46 12.31
C PRO A 265 -18.11 -24.20 13.62
N SER A 266 -18.11 -25.16 14.57
CA SER A 266 -18.71 -24.95 15.89
C SER A 266 -17.76 -24.24 16.87
N GLY A 267 -16.48 -24.02 16.48
CA GLY A 267 -15.43 -23.47 17.32
C GLY A 267 -14.66 -24.51 18.15
N ALA A 268 -15.02 -25.79 18.06
CA ALA A 268 -14.32 -26.86 18.76
C ALA A 268 -12.93 -27.10 18.12
N ILE A 269 -11.94 -27.46 18.94
CA ILE A 269 -10.60 -27.77 18.46
C ILE A 269 -10.63 -29.11 17.71
N ALA A 270 -10.37 -29.07 16.41
CA ALA A 270 -10.26 -30.26 15.55
C ALA A 270 -8.83 -30.83 15.54
N ALA A 271 -7.82 -29.95 15.56
CA ALA A 271 -6.40 -30.32 15.64
C ALA A 271 -5.58 -29.22 16.32
N GLN A 272 -4.45 -29.60 16.89
CA GLN A 272 -3.52 -28.69 17.55
C GLN A 272 -2.09 -29.18 17.41
N ALA A 273 -1.16 -28.28 17.14
CA ALA A 273 0.26 -28.53 17.15
C ALA A 273 0.99 -27.38 17.83
N SER A 274 2.09 -27.68 18.54
CA SER A 274 2.95 -26.66 19.15
C SER A 274 4.41 -27.01 18.97
N GLY A 275 5.30 -26.04 18.85
CA GLY A 275 6.72 -26.26 18.75
C GLY A 275 7.52 -25.00 18.40
N GLY A 276 8.84 -25.16 18.25
CA GLY A 276 9.77 -24.15 17.78
C GLY A 276 10.66 -24.70 16.68
N ARG A 277 11.01 -23.88 15.74
CA ARG A 277 12.00 -24.04 14.64
C ARG A 277 11.80 -25.10 13.57
N SER A 278 10.79 -25.90 13.59
CA SER A 278 10.32 -26.70 12.43
C SER A 278 9.11 -27.50 12.85
N LEU A 279 7.94 -27.07 12.46
CA LEU A 279 6.68 -27.77 12.69
C LEU A 279 6.19 -28.32 11.36
N ALA A 280 6.31 -29.62 11.17
CA ALA A 280 5.44 -30.38 10.28
C ALA A 280 4.42 -31.10 11.16
N ALA A 281 3.13 -30.77 10.99
CA ALA A 281 2.00 -31.49 11.58
C ALA A 281 1.25 -32.22 10.50
#